data_bc9ea2767289c74107c846ddc6988d53
#
_entry.id   bc9ea2767289c74107c846ddc6988d53
#
_cell.length_a   1.000
_cell.length_b   1.000
_cell.length_c   1.000
_cell.angle_alpha   90.00
_cell.angle_beta   90.00
_cell.angle_gamma   90.00
#
_symmetry.space_group_name_H-M   'P 1'
#
loop_
_entity.id
_entity.type
_entity.pdbx_description
1 polymer ?
#
loop_
_entity_poly.entity_id
_entity_poly.type
_entity_poly.pdbx_seq_one_letter_code
_entity_poly.pdbx_strand_id
1 'polypeptide(L)'
;MIRALRTRLVAAAMLSLLVVLTVILGVILLGSYRGIVSDADRILDLLAEGEGTFPTLPADFNWEEEGPRRRSPELGYEIRYFSVLLDESGNVATTDLGQIAAVDQETAEAYAQQVRAQGHTRGFLQDYRYFTAQEGDQTRVIFLDYSGYLFTFRSTLFTGLWVSAVGLLAVFLLLLLLSRRIIRPILESYEKQKRFITDAGHELKTPIAIIQADTDVLTLETGEGNEWIDDIQHQVRRLSTLTNDLIYLSRMEEPQRQTAFLPLPFSDLVAETAQSFQAVAKSQGKTFSLRIQPTLTLVGEEKSLGQLVSILLDNALKYSPPGGEITVTLARQGKSLLLTVANTAQTLSKELLENMFDRFYRGDKARSSEQGGYGIGLSIAKAVVQSHKGKISAAARGDQLVMTVVLPAG
;
A
#
# COMPACT_ATOMS: atom_id res chain seq x y z
N MET A 1 13.08 1.83 8.07
CA MET A 1 11.84 2.41 7.52
C MET A 1 11.96 2.77 6.03
N ILE A 2 12.92 3.54 5.60
CA ILE A 2 13.08 4.08 4.24
C ILE A 2 13.31 2.99 3.17
N ARG A 3 14.16 1.99 3.44
CA ARG A 3 14.35 0.86 2.51
C ARG A 3 13.03 0.13 2.26
N ALA A 4 12.23 -0.08 3.30
CA ALA A 4 10.92 -0.72 3.17
C ALA A 4 9.92 0.13 2.38
N LEU A 5 9.90 1.45 2.57
CA LEU A 5 9.05 2.36 1.80
C LEU A 5 9.42 2.36 0.31
N ARG A 6 10.73 2.46 0.00
CA ARG A 6 11.25 2.37 -1.37
C ARG A 6 10.85 1.07 -2.04
N THR A 7 11.06 -0.06 -1.36
CA THR A 7 10.72 -1.38 -1.91
C THR A 7 9.22 -1.50 -2.18
N ARG A 8 8.38 -1.02 -1.26
CA ARG A 8 6.91 -1.03 -1.45
C ARG A 8 6.47 -0.16 -2.63
N LEU A 9 7.06 1.03 -2.79
CA LEU A 9 6.73 1.94 -3.88
C LEU A 9 7.14 1.37 -5.24
N VAL A 10 8.37 0.84 -5.35
CA VAL A 10 8.85 0.18 -6.58
C VAL A 10 8.01 -1.07 -6.88
N ALA A 11 7.71 -1.89 -5.87
CA ALA A 11 6.87 -3.08 -6.07
C ALA A 11 5.45 -2.73 -6.53
N ALA A 12 4.82 -1.71 -5.94
CA ALA A 12 3.49 -1.27 -6.36
C ALA A 12 3.48 -0.73 -7.80
N ALA A 13 4.48 0.08 -8.18
CA ALA A 13 4.61 0.60 -9.54
C ALA A 13 4.85 -0.53 -10.56
N MET A 14 5.72 -1.49 -10.24
CA MET A 14 5.98 -2.65 -11.11
C MET A 14 4.76 -3.55 -11.26
N LEU A 15 4.02 -3.79 -10.16
CA LEU A 15 2.80 -4.58 -10.21
C LEU A 15 1.72 -3.90 -11.07
N SER A 16 1.52 -2.59 -10.91
CA SER A 16 0.59 -1.82 -11.73
C SER A 16 0.95 -1.89 -13.22
N LEU A 17 2.23 -1.71 -13.55
CA LEU A 17 2.70 -1.78 -14.94
C LEU A 17 2.52 -3.19 -15.53
N LEU A 18 2.82 -4.24 -14.74
CA LEU A 18 2.63 -5.63 -15.17
C LEU A 18 1.15 -5.91 -15.49
N VAL A 19 0.22 -5.47 -14.64
CA VAL A 19 -1.23 -5.64 -14.87
C VAL A 19 -1.65 -4.94 -16.16
N VAL A 20 -1.23 -3.68 -16.37
CA VAL A 20 -1.58 -2.91 -17.57
C VAL A 20 -1.05 -3.60 -18.83
N LEU A 21 0.23 -4.02 -18.85
CA LEU A 21 0.81 -4.72 -19.99
C LEU A 21 0.11 -6.05 -20.27
N THR A 22 -0.24 -6.81 -19.23
CA THR A 22 -0.96 -8.09 -19.36
C THR A 22 -2.34 -7.86 -19.98
N VAL A 23 -3.07 -6.84 -19.55
CA VAL A 23 -4.39 -6.50 -20.11
C VAL A 23 -4.27 -6.08 -21.57
N ILE A 24 -3.34 -5.17 -21.89
CA ILE A 24 -3.14 -4.70 -23.28
C ILE A 24 -2.77 -5.88 -24.20
N LEU A 25 -1.78 -6.68 -23.80
CA LEU A 25 -1.36 -7.82 -24.60
C LEU A 25 -2.50 -8.85 -24.75
N GLY A 26 -3.24 -9.12 -23.68
CA GLY A 26 -4.40 -10.01 -23.69
C GLY A 26 -5.50 -9.55 -24.66
N VAL A 27 -5.83 -8.26 -24.66
CA VAL A 27 -6.84 -7.68 -25.57
C VAL A 27 -6.38 -7.79 -27.03
N ILE A 28 -5.11 -7.46 -27.31
CA ILE A 28 -4.55 -7.56 -28.66
C ILE A 28 -4.57 -9.01 -29.16
N LEU A 29 -4.09 -9.96 -28.34
CA LEU A 29 -4.03 -11.37 -28.70
C LEU A 29 -5.43 -11.97 -28.88
N LEU A 30 -6.37 -11.64 -27.98
CA LEU A 30 -7.76 -12.12 -28.08
C LEU A 30 -8.44 -11.57 -29.34
N GLY A 31 -8.24 -10.30 -29.64
CA GLY A 31 -8.76 -9.66 -30.85
C GLY A 31 -8.18 -10.28 -32.11
N SER A 32 -6.85 -10.48 -32.16
CA SER A 32 -6.16 -11.11 -33.26
C SER A 32 -6.61 -12.56 -33.49
N TYR A 33 -6.70 -13.35 -32.41
CA TYR A 33 -7.18 -14.75 -32.52
C TYR A 33 -8.63 -14.85 -33.02
N ARG A 34 -9.52 -13.99 -32.47
CA ARG A 34 -10.92 -13.94 -32.95
C ARG A 34 -11.00 -13.53 -34.42
N GLY A 35 -10.16 -12.59 -34.87
CA GLY A 35 -10.07 -12.20 -36.26
C GLY A 35 -9.67 -13.39 -37.17
N ILE A 36 -8.60 -14.09 -36.78
CA ILE A 36 -8.10 -15.29 -37.50
C ILE A 36 -9.21 -16.35 -37.63
N VAL A 37 -9.89 -16.67 -36.54
CA VAL A 37 -10.97 -17.67 -36.52
C VAL A 37 -12.15 -17.21 -37.38
N SER A 38 -12.59 -15.96 -37.22
CA SER A 38 -13.73 -15.42 -37.99
C SER A 38 -13.47 -15.37 -39.50
N ASP A 39 -12.24 -14.98 -39.90
CA ASP A 39 -11.88 -14.91 -41.31
C ASP A 39 -11.77 -16.32 -41.91
N ALA A 40 -11.19 -17.29 -41.18
CA ALA A 40 -11.13 -18.69 -41.60
C ALA A 40 -12.52 -19.31 -41.75
N ASP A 41 -13.41 -19.07 -40.79
CA ASP A 41 -14.77 -19.61 -40.82
C ASP A 41 -15.57 -19.09 -42.00
N ARG A 42 -15.42 -17.79 -42.37
CA ARG A 42 -16.06 -17.22 -43.56
C ARG A 42 -15.58 -17.88 -44.86
N ILE A 43 -14.27 -18.13 -44.95
CA ILE A 43 -13.71 -18.79 -46.14
C ILE A 43 -14.23 -20.22 -46.23
N LEU A 44 -14.29 -20.94 -45.12
CA LEU A 44 -14.83 -22.30 -45.07
C LEU A 44 -16.32 -22.35 -45.45
N ASP A 45 -17.12 -21.36 -45.02
CA ASP A 45 -18.52 -21.24 -45.43
C ASP A 45 -18.65 -21.10 -46.95
N LEU A 46 -17.83 -20.24 -47.57
CA LEU A 46 -17.80 -20.09 -49.03
C LEU A 46 -17.41 -21.37 -49.76
N LEU A 47 -16.40 -22.08 -49.25
CA LEU A 47 -15.98 -23.36 -49.83
C LEU A 47 -17.06 -24.43 -49.66
N ALA A 48 -17.81 -24.41 -48.58
CA ALA A 48 -18.91 -25.33 -48.34
C ALA A 48 -20.08 -25.08 -49.30
N GLU A 49 -20.43 -23.81 -49.57
CA GLU A 49 -21.46 -23.41 -50.54
C GLU A 49 -21.07 -23.87 -51.98
N GLY A 50 -19.77 -23.93 -52.28
CA GLY A 50 -19.23 -24.35 -53.55
C GLY A 50 -18.87 -25.84 -53.63
N GLU A 51 -19.45 -26.71 -52.78
CA GLU A 51 -19.19 -28.15 -52.77
C GLU A 51 -17.69 -28.49 -52.66
N GLY A 52 -16.96 -27.75 -51.82
CA GLY A 52 -15.53 -27.93 -51.59
C GLY A 52 -14.62 -27.22 -52.61
N THR A 53 -15.18 -26.42 -53.50
CA THR A 53 -14.44 -25.58 -54.45
C THR A 53 -14.85 -24.12 -54.32
N PHE A 54 -14.00 -23.17 -54.74
CA PHE A 54 -14.41 -21.77 -54.79
C PHE A 54 -15.52 -21.56 -55.80
N PRO A 55 -16.65 -20.96 -55.42
CA PRO A 55 -17.72 -20.67 -56.36
C PRO A 55 -17.20 -19.72 -57.45
N THR A 56 -17.48 -20.06 -58.72
CA THR A 56 -17.24 -19.16 -59.85
C THR A 56 -18.17 -17.98 -59.74
N LEU A 57 -17.60 -16.82 -59.36
CA LEU A 57 -18.38 -15.61 -59.20
C LEU A 57 -18.80 -15.05 -60.56
N PRO A 58 -20.04 -14.47 -60.68
CA PRO A 58 -20.49 -13.83 -61.91
C PRO A 58 -19.55 -12.70 -62.32
N ALA A 59 -19.38 -12.45 -63.65
CA ALA A 59 -18.48 -11.40 -64.14
C ALA A 59 -18.92 -9.97 -63.76
N ASP A 60 -20.13 -9.80 -63.28
CA ASP A 60 -20.78 -8.55 -62.85
C ASP A 60 -20.84 -8.40 -61.33
N PHE A 61 -20.13 -9.23 -60.59
CA PHE A 61 -20.07 -9.16 -59.13
C PHE A 61 -19.41 -7.85 -58.66
N ASN A 62 -20.14 -7.02 -57.89
CA ASN A 62 -19.65 -5.73 -57.40
C ASN A 62 -18.81 -5.88 -56.12
N TRP A 63 -17.49 -5.84 -56.26
CA TRP A 63 -16.53 -5.96 -55.17
C TRP A 63 -16.53 -4.77 -54.19
N GLU A 64 -17.06 -3.61 -54.57
CA GLU A 64 -17.02 -2.36 -53.78
C GLU A 64 -18.09 -2.30 -52.71
N GLU A 65 -19.22 -2.99 -52.86
CA GLU A 65 -20.34 -2.90 -51.91
C GLU A 65 -20.11 -3.63 -50.57
N GLU A 66 -19.15 -4.53 -50.49
CA GLU A 66 -18.97 -5.39 -49.29
C GLU A 66 -17.84 -4.99 -48.35
N GLY A 67 -17.19 -3.81 -48.52
CA GLY A 67 -16.22 -3.20 -47.59
C GLY A 67 -14.77 -3.67 -47.78
N PRO A 68 -13.77 -2.95 -47.19
CA PRO A 68 -12.34 -3.00 -47.55
C PRO A 68 -11.59 -4.29 -47.20
N ARG A 69 -12.22 -5.32 -46.65
CA ARG A 69 -11.63 -6.61 -46.30
C ARG A 69 -12.25 -7.80 -47.06
N ARG A 70 -13.04 -7.57 -48.11
CA ARG A 70 -13.78 -8.61 -48.78
C ARG A 70 -13.37 -8.76 -50.23
N ARG A 71 -12.84 -9.95 -50.51
CA ARG A 71 -12.78 -10.63 -51.78
C ARG A 71 -12.01 -9.90 -52.88
N SER A 72 -10.70 -10.01 -52.81
CA SER A 72 -9.90 -9.93 -54.01
C SER A 72 -10.33 -11.04 -54.96
N PRO A 73 -10.46 -10.78 -56.29
CA PRO A 73 -10.60 -11.82 -57.27
C PRO A 73 -9.52 -12.90 -57.19
N GLU A 74 -8.37 -12.55 -56.59
CA GLU A 74 -7.22 -13.43 -56.40
C GLU A 74 -7.41 -14.38 -55.20
N LEU A 75 -8.46 -14.18 -54.35
CA LEU A 75 -8.62 -14.96 -53.12
C LEU A 75 -8.64 -16.46 -53.37
N GLY A 76 -9.31 -16.91 -54.44
CA GLY A 76 -9.35 -18.32 -54.82
C GLY A 76 -8.01 -18.91 -55.26
N TYR A 77 -7.04 -18.05 -55.66
CA TYR A 77 -5.69 -18.47 -56.03
C TYR A 77 -4.70 -18.37 -54.85
N GLU A 78 -4.98 -17.52 -53.91
CA GLU A 78 -4.11 -17.30 -52.73
C GLU A 78 -4.36 -18.30 -51.61
N ILE A 79 -5.59 -18.87 -51.57
CA ILE A 79 -6.00 -19.75 -50.46
C ILE A 79 -5.58 -21.20 -50.79
N ARG A 80 -4.94 -21.81 -49.80
CA ARG A 80 -4.57 -23.22 -49.82
C ARG A 80 -5.59 -24.02 -49.03
N TYR A 81 -6.26 -24.94 -49.68
CA TYR A 81 -7.25 -25.79 -49.05
C TYR A 81 -7.27 -27.17 -49.72
N PHE A 82 -7.86 -28.15 -49.06
CA PHE A 82 -8.19 -29.45 -49.57
C PHE A 82 -9.49 -29.95 -48.97
N SER A 83 -10.15 -30.88 -49.66
CA SER A 83 -11.37 -31.46 -49.12
C SER A 83 -11.37 -32.99 -49.31
N VAL A 84 -12.03 -33.66 -48.36
CA VAL A 84 -12.22 -35.13 -48.40
C VAL A 84 -13.70 -35.40 -48.21
N LEU A 85 -14.26 -36.17 -49.15
CA LEU A 85 -15.64 -36.64 -49.10
C LEU A 85 -15.67 -38.04 -48.51
N LEU A 86 -16.44 -38.20 -47.45
CA LEU A 86 -16.63 -39.47 -46.76
C LEU A 86 -18.05 -40.02 -47.06
N ASP A 87 -18.15 -41.32 -47.33
CA ASP A 87 -19.45 -41.99 -47.48
C ASP A 87 -20.15 -42.17 -46.11
N GLU A 88 -21.39 -42.66 -46.12
CA GLU A 88 -22.19 -42.94 -44.94
C GLU A 88 -21.47 -43.87 -43.93
N SER A 89 -20.69 -44.83 -44.45
CA SER A 89 -19.90 -45.79 -43.66
C SER A 89 -18.61 -45.18 -43.11
N GLY A 90 -18.17 -44.01 -43.64
CA GLY A 90 -16.97 -43.28 -43.22
C GLY A 90 -15.73 -43.63 -44.04
N ASN A 91 -15.91 -44.37 -45.15
CA ASN A 91 -14.80 -44.56 -46.06
C ASN A 91 -14.62 -43.32 -46.93
N VAL A 92 -13.41 -43.12 -47.44
CA VAL A 92 -13.12 -42.01 -48.33
C VAL A 92 -13.73 -42.32 -49.72
N ALA A 93 -14.61 -41.41 -50.14
CA ALA A 93 -15.21 -41.50 -51.49
C ALA A 93 -14.36 -40.75 -52.54
N THR A 94 -13.91 -39.52 -52.16
CA THR A 94 -13.09 -38.66 -53.04
C THR A 94 -12.22 -37.76 -52.21
N THR A 95 -10.99 -37.49 -52.67
CA THR A 95 -10.06 -36.53 -52.06
C THR A 95 -9.64 -35.52 -53.13
N ASP A 96 -9.85 -34.23 -52.85
CA ASP A 96 -9.43 -33.11 -53.71
C ASP A 96 -8.25 -32.36 -53.04
N LEU A 97 -7.09 -32.39 -53.69
CA LEU A 97 -5.84 -31.75 -53.28
C LEU A 97 -5.40 -30.66 -54.28
N GLY A 98 -6.28 -30.24 -55.20
CA GLY A 98 -5.90 -29.37 -56.32
C GLY A 98 -5.33 -28.00 -55.89
N GLN A 99 -5.59 -27.55 -54.68
CA GLN A 99 -5.15 -26.25 -54.17
C GLN A 99 -4.07 -26.33 -53.10
N ILE A 100 -3.50 -27.50 -52.82
CA ILE A 100 -2.45 -27.67 -51.81
C ILE A 100 -1.41 -28.70 -52.29
N ALA A 101 -0.13 -28.34 -52.11
CA ALA A 101 0.99 -29.23 -52.41
C ALA A 101 1.67 -29.81 -51.15
N ALA A 102 1.33 -29.28 -49.95
CA ALA A 102 1.97 -29.67 -48.71
C ALA A 102 1.36 -30.90 -48.03
N VAL A 103 0.24 -31.42 -48.55
CA VAL A 103 -0.49 -32.56 -48.00
C VAL A 103 -0.62 -33.62 -49.09
N ASP A 104 -0.23 -34.85 -48.78
CA ASP A 104 -0.47 -35.99 -49.63
C ASP A 104 -1.85 -36.64 -49.36
N GLN A 105 -2.27 -37.53 -50.22
CA GLN A 105 -3.59 -38.15 -50.14
C GLN A 105 -3.78 -38.93 -48.83
N GLU A 106 -2.76 -39.68 -48.40
CA GLU A 106 -2.80 -40.50 -47.19
C GLU A 106 -2.99 -39.62 -45.93
N THR A 107 -2.26 -38.51 -45.86
CA THR A 107 -2.38 -37.53 -44.77
C THR A 107 -3.76 -36.84 -44.75
N ALA A 108 -4.27 -36.45 -45.92
CA ALA A 108 -5.59 -35.80 -46.01
C ALA A 108 -6.70 -36.74 -45.55
N GLU A 109 -6.68 -38.00 -45.96
CA GLU A 109 -7.62 -39.03 -45.55
C GLU A 109 -7.54 -39.29 -44.02
N ALA A 110 -6.32 -39.41 -43.47
CA ALA A 110 -6.11 -39.56 -42.02
C ALA A 110 -6.67 -38.36 -41.22
N TYR A 111 -6.48 -37.14 -41.70
CA TYR A 111 -7.05 -35.93 -41.06
C TYR A 111 -8.58 -35.96 -41.10
N ALA A 112 -9.19 -36.34 -42.22
CA ALA A 112 -10.65 -36.42 -42.32
C ALA A 112 -11.24 -37.46 -41.35
N GLN A 113 -10.60 -38.63 -41.23
CA GLN A 113 -11.00 -39.65 -40.25
C GLN A 113 -10.85 -39.17 -38.81
N GLN A 114 -9.77 -38.44 -38.50
CA GLN A 114 -9.55 -37.90 -37.18
C GLN A 114 -10.61 -36.85 -36.82
N VAL A 115 -10.98 -35.94 -37.75
CA VAL A 115 -12.04 -34.94 -37.55
C VAL A 115 -13.39 -35.65 -37.35
N ARG A 116 -13.70 -36.67 -38.12
CA ARG A 116 -14.92 -37.46 -37.95
C ARG A 116 -15.01 -38.09 -36.54
N ALA A 117 -13.90 -38.68 -36.08
CA ALA A 117 -13.82 -39.28 -34.75
C ALA A 117 -14.04 -38.27 -33.62
N GLN A 118 -13.68 -37.02 -33.82
CA GLN A 118 -13.89 -35.92 -32.85
C GLN A 118 -15.36 -35.43 -32.79
N GLY A 119 -16.12 -35.63 -33.87
CA GLY A 119 -17.52 -35.25 -33.94
C GLY A 119 -17.83 -33.76 -33.93
N HIS A 120 -16.82 -32.89 -34.13
CA HIS A 120 -17.01 -31.45 -34.17
C HIS A 120 -17.19 -30.96 -35.62
N THR A 121 -18.15 -30.03 -35.78
CA THR A 121 -18.40 -29.44 -37.11
C THR A 121 -17.33 -28.46 -37.56
N ARG A 122 -16.65 -27.79 -36.60
CA ARG A 122 -15.57 -26.81 -36.87
C ARG A 122 -14.50 -26.92 -35.81
N GLY A 123 -13.26 -26.72 -36.20
CA GLY A 123 -12.12 -26.76 -35.28
C GLY A 123 -10.81 -26.47 -35.95
N PHE A 124 -9.74 -26.62 -35.18
CA PHE A 124 -8.38 -26.68 -35.70
C PHE A 124 -7.85 -28.10 -35.56
N LEU A 125 -7.20 -28.58 -36.61
CA LEU A 125 -6.39 -29.77 -36.60
C LEU A 125 -4.98 -29.37 -37.02
N GLN A 126 -4.01 -29.39 -36.10
CA GLN A 126 -2.69 -28.80 -36.30
C GLN A 126 -2.77 -27.34 -36.77
N ASP A 127 -2.25 -27.01 -37.94
CA ASP A 127 -2.27 -25.67 -38.53
C ASP A 127 -3.42 -25.48 -39.56
N TYR A 128 -4.35 -26.44 -39.65
CA TYR A 128 -5.51 -26.40 -40.54
C TYR A 128 -6.78 -26.05 -39.76
N ARG A 129 -7.54 -25.07 -40.26
CA ARG A 129 -8.92 -24.83 -39.83
C ARG A 129 -9.83 -25.73 -40.66
N TYR A 130 -10.72 -26.50 -40.02
CA TYR A 130 -11.62 -27.40 -40.74
C TYR A 130 -13.10 -27.07 -40.51
N PHE A 131 -13.90 -27.49 -41.53
CA PHE A 131 -15.36 -27.45 -41.46
C PHE A 131 -15.92 -28.76 -42.05
N THR A 132 -16.95 -29.28 -41.41
CA THR A 132 -17.64 -30.51 -41.86
C THR A 132 -19.01 -30.14 -42.40
N ALA A 133 -19.23 -30.29 -43.67
CA ALA A 133 -20.49 -30.07 -44.38
C ALA A 133 -21.17 -31.39 -44.69
N GLN A 134 -22.50 -31.44 -44.54
CA GLN A 134 -23.29 -32.61 -44.95
C GLN A 134 -23.78 -32.42 -46.37
N GLU A 135 -23.50 -33.36 -47.25
CA GLU A 135 -23.92 -33.37 -48.66
C GLU A 135 -24.79 -34.63 -48.92
N GLY A 136 -26.08 -34.53 -48.66
CA GLY A 136 -26.98 -35.69 -48.69
C GLY A 136 -26.58 -36.75 -47.67
N ASP A 137 -26.27 -37.98 -48.10
CA ASP A 137 -25.81 -39.07 -47.23
C ASP A 137 -24.29 -39.10 -47.03
N GLN A 138 -23.56 -38.14 -47.61
CA GLN A 138 -22.11 -38.03 -47.55
C GLN A 138 -21.69 -36.86 -46.68
N THR A 139 -20.47 -36.92 -46.15
CA THR A 139 -19.90 -35.86 -45.29
C THR A 139 -18.63 -35.34 -45.94
N ARG A 140 -18.62 -34.07 -46.32
CA ARG A 140 -17.41 -33.39 -46.80
C ARG A 140 -16.69 -32.71 -45.67
N VAL A 141 -15.40 -33.00 -45.52
CA VAL A 141 -14.52 -32.31 -44.57
C VAL A 141 -13.58 -31.40 -45.39
N ILE A 142 -13.69 -30.11 -45.19
CA ILE A 142 -12.89 -29.08 -45.85
C ILE A 142 -11.83 -28.59 -44.90
N PHE A 143 -10.59 -28.56 -45.33
CA PHE A 143 -9.43 -28.09 -44.54
C PHE A 143 -8.83 -26.86 -45.23
N LEU A 144 -8.62 -25.82 -44.42
CA LEU A 144 -8.04 -24.56 -44.87
C LEU A 144 -6.68 -24.39 -44.19
N ASP A 145 -5.60 -24.18 -44.96
CA ASP A 145 -4.26 -23.95 -44.43
C ASP A 145 -4.16 -22.54 -43.83
N TYR A 146 -4.03 -22.51 -42.51
CA TYR A 146 -3.86 -21.30 -41.74
C TYR A 146 -2.48 -21.20 -41.06
N SER A 147 -1.53 -22.01 -41.49
CA SER A 147 -0.17 -22.09 -40.95
C SER A 147 0.53 -20.72 -40.90
N GLY A 148 0.42 -19.94 -41.98
CA GLY A 148 1.01 -18.59 -42.02
C GLY A 148 0.41 -17.60 -41.01
N TYR A 149 -0.90 -17.63 -40.84
CA TYR A 149 -1.60 -16.77 -39.88
C TYR A 149 -1.30 -17.19 -38.42
N LEU A 150 -1.27 -18.50 -38.16
CA LEU A 150 -0.91 -19.03 -36.85
C LEU A 150 0.56 -18.76 -36.50
N PHE A 151 1.46 -18.88 -37.50
CA PHE A 151 2.87 -18.50 -37.34
C PHE A 151 3.00 -17.01 -36.98
N THR A 152 2.30 -16.12 -37.70
CA THR A 152 2.28 -14.68 -37.41
C THR A 152 1.73 -14.39 -36.02
N PHE A 153 0.65 -15.06 -35.62
CA PHE A 153 0.08 -14.94 -34.28
C PHE A 153 1.09 -15.37 -33.22
N ARG A 154 1.73 -16.54 -33.36
CA ARG A 154 2.78 -17.01 -32.43
C ARG A 154 3.97 -16.03 -32.38
N SER A 155 4.42 -15.53 -33.54
CA SER A 155 5.48 -14.53 -33.63
C SER A 155 5.11 -13.25 -32.90
N THR A 156 3.90 -12.74 -33.08
CA THR A 156 3.38 -11.56 -32.39
C THR A 156 3.33 -11.76 -30.87
N LEU A 157 2.91 -12.95 -30.41
CA LEU A 157 2.89 -13.31 -29.01
C LEU A 157 4.31 -13.29 -28.40
N PHE A 158 5.27 -13.97 -29.05
CA PHE A 158 6.66 -13.99 -28.58
C PHE A 158 7.28 -12.59 -28.58
N THR A 159 7.09 -11.83 -29.65
CA THR A 159 7.60 -10.47 -29.75
C THR A 159 6.98 -9.58 -28.67
N GLY A 160 5.66 -9.66 -28.44
CA GLY A 160 4.96 -8.93 -27.41
C GLY A 160 5.46 -9.26 -25.99
N LEU A 161 5.71 -10.55 -25.71
CA LEU A 161 6.30 -10.98 -24.43
C LEU A 161 7.71 -10.43 -24.23
N TRP A 162 8.57 -10.51 -25.27
CA TRP A 162 9.93 -9.98 -25.22
C TRP A 162 9.96 -8.47 -25.02
N VAL A 163 9.20 -7.71 -25.77
CA VAL A 163 9.10 -6.26 -25.65
C VAL A 163 8.59 -5.89 -24.24
N SER A 164 7.57 -6.60 -23.75
CA SER A 164 7.06 -6.38 -22.39
C SER A 164 8.10 -6.68 -21.31
N ALA A 165 8.87 -7.76 -21.44
CA ALA A 165 9.91 -8.13 -20.49
C ALA A 165 11.05 -7.10 -20.47
N VAL A 166 11.52 -6.67 -21.63
CA VAL A 166 12.56 -5.62 -21.76
C VAL A 166 12.04 -4.29 -21.22
N GLY A 167 10.79 -3.92 -21.53
CA GLY A 167 10.17 -2.71 -21.01
C GLY A 167 10.04 -2.71 -19.49
N LEU A 168 9.60 -3.82 -18.89
CA LEU A 168 9.55 -3.99 -17.44
C LEU A 168 10.93 -3.87 -16.79
N LEU A 169 11.96 -4.48 -17.40
CA LEU A 169 13.32 -4.38 -16.90
C LEU A 169 13.84 -2.95 -16.97
N ALA A 170 13.60 -2.26 -18.07
CA ALA A 170 14.02 -0.86 -18.25
C ALA A 170 13.38 0.07 -17.23
N VAL A 171 12.04 -0.05 -17.01
CA VAL A 171 11.32 0.73 -16.00
C VAL A 171 11.80 0.38 -14.60
N PHE A 172 12.06 -0.89 -14.29
CA PHE A 172 12.62 -1.31 -13.00
C PHE A 172 13.97 -0.65 -12.71
N LEU A 173 14.89 -0.66 -13.67
CA LEU A 173 16.19 -0.01 -13.54
C LEU A 173 16.07 1.51 -13.39
N LEU A 174 15.18 2.13 -14.17
CA LEU A 174 14.90 3.57 -14.07
C LEU A 174 14.34 3.93 -12.69
N LEU A 175 13.38 3.16 -12.16
CA LEU A 175 12.82 3.37 -10.82
C LEU A 175 13.89 3.21 -9.73
N LEU A 176 14.82 2.27 -9.86
CA LEU A 176 15.92 2.11 -8.93
C LEU A 176 16.86 3.33 -8.92
N LEU A 177 17.17 3.88 -10.08
CA LEU A 177 18.02 5.06 -10.24
C LEU A 177 17.32 6.32 -9.71
N LEU A 178 16.08 6.58 -10.15
CA LEU A 178 15.31 7.75 -9.72
C LEU A 178 15.01 7.72 -8.22
N SER A 179 14.65 6.57 -7.69
CA SER A 179 14.36 6.41 -6.27
C SER A 179 15.54 6.80 -5.37
N ARG A 180 16.77 6.50 -5.79
CA ARG A 180 17.97 6.96 -5.06
C ARG A 180 18.13 8.47 -5.13
N ARG A 181 17.90 9.06 -6.30
CA ARG A 181 18.13 10.49 -6.54
C ARG A 181 17.06 11.38 -5.90
N ILE A 182 15.81 10.94 -5.85
CA ILE A 182 14.69 11.71 -5.31
C ILE A 182 14.61 11.59 -3.78
N ILE A 183 14.81 10.38 -3.22
CA ILE A 183 14.62 10.15 -1.78
C ILE A 183 15.80 10.71 -0.97
N ARG A 184 17.02 10.70 -1.51
CA ARG A 184 18.20 11.17 -0.80
C ARG A 184 18.14 12.63 -0.35
N PRO A 185 17.77 13.62 -1.18
CA PRO A 185 17.67 15.02 -0.75
C PRO A 185 16.59 15.25 0.31
N ILE A 186 15.48 14.52 0.25
CA ILE A 186 14.42 14.61 1.26
C ILE A 186 14.95 14.16 2.62
N LEU A 187 15.72 13.08 2.65
CA LEU A 187 16.36 12.59 3.87
C LEU A 187 17.39 13.56 4.42
N GLU A 188 18.27 14.08 3.56
CA GLU A 188 19.28 15.05 3.96
C GLU A 188 18.64 16.33 4.51
N SER A 189 17.52 16.77 3.92
CA SER A 189 16.75 17.91 4.43
C SER A 189 16.12 17.61 5.80
N TYR A 190 15.53 16.42 5.98
CA TYR A 190 14.95 15.99 7.25
C TYR A 190 16.02 15.88 8.35
N GLU A 191 17.17 15.30 8.06
CA GLU A 191 18.29 15.22 9.01
C GLU A 191 18.90 16.59 9.33
N LYS A 192 18.98 17.52 8.36
CA LYS A 192 19.40 18.91 8.60
C LYS A 192 18.42 19.64 9.49
N GLN A 193 17.12 19.54 9.22
CA GLN A 193 16.08 20.14 10.07
C GLN A 193 16.15 19.64 11.51
N LYS A 194 16.40 18.34 11.67
CA LYS A 194 16.52 17.71 12.97
C LYS A 194 17.75 18.20 13.74
N ARG A 195 18.93 18.21 13.10
CA ARG A 195 20.15 18.75 13.69
C ARG A 195 19.97 20.22 14.08
N PHE A 196 19.35 21.02 13.21
CA PHE A 196 19.06 22.42 13.49
C PHE A 196 18.23 22.59 14.77
N ILE A 197 17.20 21.77 15.00
CA ILE A 197 16.38 21.81 16.22
C ILE A 197 17.23 21.46 17.44
N THR A 198 18.09 20.44 17.35
CA THR A 198 18.95 20.03 18.47
C THR A 198 19.98 21.11 18.79
N ASP A 199 20.66 21.67 17.79
CA ASP A 199 21.68 22.69 17.94
C ASP A 199 21.07 24.00 18.45
N ALA A 200 19.96 24.45 17.86
CA ALA A 200 19.24 25.62 18.33
C ALA A 200 18.76 25.45 19.79
N GLY A 201 18.32 24.27 20.17
CA GLY A 201 17.94 23.98 21.57
C GLY A 201 19.12 24.08 22.51
N HIS A 202 20.32 23.61 22.15
CA HIS A 202 21.51 23.78 22.98
C HIS A 202 21.94 25.25 23.09
N GLU A 203 21.91 26.00 21.99
CA GLU A 203 22.25 27.42 21.94
C GLU A 203 21.25 28.31 22.69
N LEU A 204 19.96 27.91 22.77
CA LEU A 204 18.95 28.62 23.56
C LEU A 204 19.04 28.33 25.07
N LYS A 205 19.52 27.15 25.46
CA LYS A 205 19.63 26.77 26.87
C LYS A 205 20.54 27.68 27.66
N THR A 206 21.65 28.09 27.09
CA THR A 206 22.65 28.97 27.77
C THR A 206 22.10 30.37 28.09
N PRO A 207 21.54 31.16 27.13
CA PRO A 207 20.97 32.46 27.45
C PRO A 207 19.77 32.38 28.40
N ILE A 208 18.96 31.32 28.30
CA ILE A 208 17.84 31.11 29.26
C ILE A 208 18.38 30.89 30.66
N ALA A 209 19.45 30.11 30.84
CA ALA A 209 20.06 29.90 32.16
C ALA A 209 20.69 31.18 32.72
N ILE A 210 21.27 32.07 31.89
CA ILE A 210 21.80 33.36 32.30
C ILE A 210 20.67 34.28 32.78
N ILE A 211 19.57 34.41 32.01
CA ILE A 211 18.42 35.23 32.39
C ILE A 211 17.80 34.71 33.70
N GLN A 212 17.75 33.38 33.86
CA GLN A 212 17.28 32.78 35.14
C GLN A 212 18.16 33.22 36.32
N ALA A 213 19.50 33.11 36.16
CA ALA A 213 20.43 33.50 37.20
C ALA A 213 20.34 35.01 37.51
N ASP A 214 20.22 35.86 36.50
CA ASP A 214 20.10 37.31 36.68
C ASP A 214 18.78 37.67 37.41
N THR A 215 17.67 37.01 37.09
CA THR A 215 16.39 37.22 37.78
C THR A 215 16.43 36.70 39.20
N ASP A 216 17.14 35.61 39.49
CA ASP A 216 17.33 35.09 40.84
C ASP A 216 18.14 36.11 41.72
N VAL A 217 19.20 36.73 41.13
CA VAL A 217 19.97 37.80 41.79
C VAL A 217 19.11 39.02 42.05
N LEU A 218 18.33 39.48 41.06
CA LEU A 218 17.41 40.63 41.23
C LEU A 218 16.36 40.37 42.33
N THR A 219 15.85 39.15 42.47
CA THR A 219 14.92 38.78 43.53
C THR A 219 15.59 38.92 44.92
N LEU A 220 16.87 38.53 45.03
CA LEU A 220 17.64 38.69 46.28
C LEU A 220 17.90 40.17 46.65
N GLU A 221 18.14 41.05 45.65
CA GLU A 221 18.40 42.45 45.83
C GLU A 221 17.15 43.29 46.14
N THR A 222 16.04 42.97 45.45
CA THR A 222 14.78 43.76 45.57
C THR A 222 13.78 43.21 46.59
N GLY A 223 14.04 42.00 47.12
CA GLY A 223 13.14 41.27 48.00
C GLY A 223 12.06 40.50 47.24
N GLU A 224 11.43 39.54 47.92
CA GLU A 224 10.32 38.77 47.38
C GLU A 224 9.07 39.63 47.14
N GLY A 225 8.32 39.34 46.05
CA GLY A 225 7.03 40.00 45.76
C GLY A 225 7.07 41.05 44.66
N ASN A 226 8.15 41.12 43.87
CA ASN A 226 8.16 41.93 42.65
C ASN A 226 7.47 41.19 41.52
N GLU A 227 6.23 41.58 41.23
CA GLU A 227 5.37 40.96 40.20
C GLU A 227 6.06 40.83 38.84
N TRP A 228 6.89 41.81 38.43
CA TRP A 228 7.61 41.78 37.16
C TRP A 228 8.74 40.73 37.15
N ILE A 229 9.44 40.57 38.24
CA ILE A 229 10.51 39.55 38.35
C ILE A 229 9.89 38.17 38.39
N ASP A 230 8.80 37.97 39.11
CA ASP A 230 8.08 36.70 39.18
C ASP A 230 7.55 36.31 37.81
N ASP A 231 7.03 37.24 37.02
CA ASP A 231 6.57 37.00 35.66
C ASP A 231 7.74 36.61 34.72
N ILE A 232 8.86 37.37 34.79
CA ILE A 232 10.06 37.03 34.01
C ILE A 232 10.55 35.62 34.36
N GLN A 233 10.66 35.28 35.63
CA GLN A 233 11.07 33.95 36.08
C GLN A 233 10.11 32.87 35.59
N HIS A 234 8.81 33.15 35.63
CA HIS A 234 7.81 32.22 35.07
C HIS A 234 8.00 31.98 33.57
N GLN A 235 8.21 33.06 32.78
CA GLN A 235 8.45 32.93 31.33
C GLN A 235 9.78 32.20 31.01
N VAL A 236 10.83 32.47 31.79
CA VAL A 236 12.12 31.80 31.63
C VAL A 236 12.02 30.29 31.91
N ARG A 237 11.37 29.92 33.04
CA ARG A 237 11.10 28.51 33.34
C ARG A 237 10.29 27.85 32.23
N ARG A 238 9.31 28.53 31.69
CA ARG A 238 8.47 28.09 30.59
C ARG A 238 9.27 27.87 29.32
N LEU A 239 10.16 28.78 28.92
CA LEU A 239 11.05 28.63 27.76
C LEU A 239 12.06 27.51 27.95
N SER A 240 12.61 27.34 29.13
CA SER A 240 13.51 26.25 29.47
C SER A 240 12.84 24.88 29.28
N THR A 241 11.63 24.72 29.76
CA THR A 241 10.85 23.49 29.58
C THR A 241 10.60 23.20 28.10
N LEU A 242 10.15 24.21 27.33
CA LEU A 242 9.91 24.08 25.89
C LEU A 242 11.17 23.63 25.14
N THR A 243 12.29 24.26 25.43
CA THR A 243 13.58 23.96 24.78
C THR A 243 14.04 22.54 25.10
N ASN A 244 13.94 22.11 26.36
CA ASN A 244 14.27 20.77 26.79
C ASN A 244 13.34 19.72 26.12
N ASP A 245 12.06 19.98 26.02
CA ASP A 245 11.07 19.10 25.36
C ASP A 245 11.37 18.95 23.86
N LEU A 246 11.75 20.05 23.20
CA LEU A 246 12.13 20.02 21.77
C LEU A 246 13.41 19.21 21.53
N ILE A 247 14.45 19.42 22.36
CA ILE A 247 15.69 18.64 22.29
C ILE A 247 15.40 17.16 22.55
N TYR A 248 14.60 16.86 23.57
CA TYR A 248 14.24 15.50 23.92
C TYR A 248 13.50 14.79 22.78
N LEU A 249 12.50 15.47 22.19
CA LEU A 249 11.75 14.95 21.06
C LEU A 249 12.64 14.69 19.84
N SER A 250 13.54 15.65 19.53
CA SER A 250 14.51 15.51 18.44
C SER A 250 15.41 14.29 18.63
N ARG A 251 15.89 14.07 19.85
CA ARG A 251 16.74 12.90 20.20
C ARG A 251 16.00 11.57 20.15
N MET A 252 14.71 11.55 20.55
CA MET A 252 13.89 10.32 20.51
C MET A 252 13.64 9.81 19.10
N GLU A 253 13.70 10.68 18.10
CA GLU A 253 13.53 10.31 16.68
C GLU A 253 14.83 9.83 16.02
N GLU A 254 15.94 9.71 16.75
CA GLU A 254 17.19 9.19 16.19
C GLU A 254 17.16 7.69 15.95
N PRO A 255 17.37 7.23 14.68
CA PRO A 255 17.32 5.81 14.35
C PRO A 255 18.44 4.98 14.99
N GLN A 256 19.51 5.63 15.47
CA GLN A 256 20.73 5.00 15.99
C GLN A 256 20.93 5.23 17.50
N ARG A 257 19.87 5.53 18.23
CA ARG A 257 20.00 5.70 19.67
C ARG A 257 20.48 4.39 20.32
N GLN A 258 21.74 4.40 20.77
CA GLN A 258 22.35 3.30 21.54
C GLN A 258 21.90 3.35 23.02
N THR A 259 20.61 3.51 23.27
CA THR A 259 20.09 3.38 24.63
C THR A 259 19.94 1.91 24.95
N ALA A 260 20.57 1.45 26.00
CA ALA A 260 20.43 0.07 26.47
C ALA A 260 18.99 -0.12 26.97
N PHE A 261 18.20 -0.90 26.25
CA PHE A 261 16.92 -1.40 26.75
C PHE A 261 17.20 -2.55 27.73
N LEU A 262 16.83 -2.35 28.97
CA LEU A 262 17.03 -3.32 30.04
C LEU A 262 15.67 -3.82 30.54
N PRO A 263 15.60 -5.05 31.08
CA PRO A 263 14.43 -5.52 31.80
C PRO A 263 14.21 -4.60 33.03
N LEU A 264 13.01 -4.07 33.18
CA LEU A 264 12.66 -3.19 34.30
C LEU A 264 11.29 -3.56 34.89
N PRO A 265 11.09 -3.38 36.21
CA PRO A 265 9.82 -3.64 36.88
C PRO A 265 8.84 -2.48 36.58
N PHE A 266 8.08 -2.63 35.51
CA PHE A 266 7.21 -1.55 35.04
C PHE A 266 6.04 -1.25 35.99
N SER A 267 5.55 -2.26 36.73
CA SER A 267 4.55 -2.02 37.79
C SER A 267 5.05 -1.07 38.85
N ASP A 268 6.29 -1.24 39.30
CA ASP A 268 6.87 -0.41 40.34
C ASP A 268 7.12 1.00 39.85
N LEU A 269 7.65 1.15 38.62
CA LEU A 269 7.84 2.45 37.98
C LEU A 269 6.53 3.23 37.84
N VAL A 270 5.44 2.58 37.40
CA VAL A 270 4.12 3.24 37.26
C VAL A 270 3.57 3.61 38.65
N ALA A 271 3.70 2.71 39.65
CA ALA A 271 3.21 2.97 40.99
C ALA A 271 3.94 4.14 41.66
N GLU A 272 5.27 4.16 41.61
CA GLU A 272 6.10 5.22 42.20
C GLU A 272 5.82 6.58 41.53
N THR A 273 5.80 6.60 40.20
CA THR A 273 5.46 7.83 39.47
C THR A 273 4.06 8.31 39.84
N ALA A 274 3.07 7.43 39.89
CA ALA A 274 1.67 7.80 40.16
C ALA A 274 1.47 8.29 41.61
N GLN A 275 2.22 7.79 42.58
CA GLN A 275 2.13 8.25 43.98
C GLN A 275 2.46 9.75 44.14
N SER A 276 3.45 10.27 43.40
CA SER A 276 3.78 11.69 43.42
C SER A 276 2.63 12.58 42.94
N PHE A 277 1.87 12.11 41.96
CA PHE A 277 0.69 12.81 41.43
C PHE A 277 -0.57 12.70 42.32
N GLN A 278 -0.67 11.64 43.12
CA GLN A 278 -1.80 11.42 44.02
C GLN A 278 -1.92 12.56 45.07
N ALA A 279 -0.80 13.02 45.64
CA ALA A 279 -0.78 14.13 46.60
C ALA A 279 -1.29 15.42 45.93
N VAL A 280 -0.84 15.69 44.70
CA VAL A 280 -1.26 16.88 43.93
C VAL A 280 -2.74 16.80 43.57
N ALA A 281 -3.23 15.64 43.12
CA ALA A 281 -4.64 15.43 42.80
C ALA A 281 -5.53 15.72 44.03
N LYS A 282 -5.14 15.20 45.19
CA LYS A 282 -5.85 15.44 46.47
C LYS A 282 -5.89 16.91 46.85
N SER A 283 -4.77 17.63 46.71
CA SER A 283 -4.73 19.09 47.03
C SER A 283 -5.63 19.90 46.06
N GLN A 284 -5.88 19.41 44.86
CA GLN A 284 -6.78 20.01 43.89
C GLN A 284 -8.24 19.51 44.00
N GLY A 285 -8.57 18.74 45.04
CA GLY A 285 -9.91 18.20 45.25
C GLY A 285 -10.35 17.16 44.22
N LYS A 286 -9.41 16.44 43.59
CA LYS A 286 -9.68 15.40 42.60
C LYS A 286 -9.54 14.02 43.20
N THR A 287 -10.36 13.08 42.72
CA THR A 287 -10.26 11.67 43.13
C THR A 287 -9.22 10.98 42.28
N PHE A 288 -8.30 10.22 42.91
CA PHE A 288 -7.22 9.54 42.24
C PHE A 288 -7.20 8.05 42.62
N SER A 289 -7.35 7.17 41.63
CA SER A 289 -7.46 5.72 41.80
C SER A 289 -6.36 4.97 41.03
N LEU A 290 -5.70 4.01 41.72
CA LEU A 290 -4.66 3.15 41.14
C LEU A 290 -5.12 1.70 41.09
N ARG A 291 -5.01 1.05 39.91
CA ARG A 291 -5.27 -0.37 39.69
C ARG A 291 -4.11 -0.98 38.90
N ILE A 292 -3.02 -1.29 39.60
CA ILE A 292 -1.78 -1.76 39.01
C ILE A 292 -1.63 -3.25 39.32
N GLN A 293 -1.58 -4.08 38.27
CA GLN A 293 -1.23 -5.48 38.42
C GLN A 293 0.26 -5.58 38.81
N PRO A 294 0.61 -6.27 39.92
CA PRO A 294 1.99 -6.34 40.41
C PRO A 294 2.88 -7.19 39.50
N THR A 295 4.20 -7.02 39.65
CA THR A 295 5.25 -7.86 39.04
C THR A 295 5.28 -7.87 37.50
N LEU A 296 4.71 -6.88 36.84
CA LEU A 296 4.83 -6.73 35.40
C LEU A 296 6.19 -6.13 35.01
N THR A 297 6.88 -6.80 34.13
CA THR A 297 8.18 -6.37 33.60
C THR A 297 8.10 -6.11 32.10
N LEU A 298 8.91 -5.20 31.61
CA LEU A 298 9.13 -5.00 30.18
C LEU A 298 10.60 -4.67 29.92
N VAL A 299 11.03 -4.77 28.67
CA VAL A 299 12.37 -4.36 28.22
C VAL A 299 12.30 -2.96 27.65
N GLY A 300 12.95 -2.00 28.29
CA GLY A 300 12.85 -0.59 27.91
C GLY A 300 13.88 0.31 28.60
N GLU A 301 13.77 1.62 28.34
CA GLU A 301 14.53 2.67 28.96
C GLU A 301 13.70 3.29 30.12
N GLU A 302 14.13 3.06 31.34
CA GLU A 302 13.42 3.47 32.57
C GLU A 302 13.08 4.96 32.57
N LYS A 303 14.04 5.83 32.27
CA LYS A 303 13.85 7.29 32.25
C LYS A 303 12.78 7.74 31.25
N SER A 304 12.78 7.17 30.06
CA SER A 304 11.78 7.49 29.03
C SER A 304 10.39 7.00 29.40
N LEU A 305 10.30 5.80 29.97
CA LEU A 305 9.02 5.23 30.42
C LEU A 305 8.45 5.96 31.63
N GLY A 306 9.30 6.38 32.57
CA GLY A 306 8.89 7.27 33.68
C GLY A 306 8.37 8.61 33.19
N GLN A 307 9.05 9.21 32.18
CA GLN A 307 8.57 10.43 31.53
C GLN A 307 7.24 10.24 30.79
N LEU A 308 7.04 9.10 30.11
CA LEU A 308 5.76 8.75 29.50
C LEU A 308 4.63 8.77 30.54
N VAL A 309 4.80 8.07 31.66
CA VAL A 309 3.81 8.01 32.74
C VAL A 309 3.53 9.40 33.29
N SER A 310 4.58 10.18 33.57
CA SER A 310 4.46 11.56 34.09
C SER A 310 3.69 12.47 33.13
N ILE A 311 3.95 12.40 31.82
CA ILE A 311 3.24 13.22 30.81
C ILE A 311 1.75 12.87 30.79
N LEU A 312 1.39 11.57 30.84
CA LEU A 312 -0.01 11.16 30.84
C LEU A 312 -0.74 11.62 32.10
N LEU A 313 -0.07 11.53 33.26
CA LEU A 313 -0.63 11.95 34.53
C LEU A 313 -0.75 13.48 34.65
N ASP A 314 0.26 14.24 34.24
CA ASP A 314 0.21 15.69 34.18
C ASP A 314 -0.94 16.19 33.29
N ASN A 315 -1.11 15.52 32.11
CA ASN A 315 -2.23 15.80 31.22
C ASN A 315 -3.58 15.52 31.89
N ALA A 316 -3.73 14.37 32.55
CA ALA A 316 -4.94 14.01 33.26
C ALA A 316 -5.26 14.99 34.39
N LEU A 317 -4.24 15.43 35.15
CA LEU A 317 -4.40 16.45 36.21
C LEU A 317 -4.82 17.81 35.63
N LYS A 318 -4.16 18.28 34.58
CA LYS A 318 -4.44 19.61 34.01
C LYS A 318 -5.85 19.72 33.41
N TYR A 319 -6.32 18.69 32.77
CA TYR A 319 -7.58 18.73 32.02
C TYR A 319 -8.77 18.12 32.76
N SER A 320 -8.57 17.56 33.95
CA SER A 320 -9.65 17.13 34.83
C SER A 320 -10.23 18.33 35.59
N PRO A 321 -11.56 18.51 35.63
CA PRO A 321 -12.19 19.57 36.39
C PRO A 321 -12.01 19.36 37.92
N PRO A 322 -12.24 20.38 38.75
CA PRO A 322 -12.36 20.19 40.18
C PRO A 322 -13.44 19.15 40.53
N GLY A 323 -13.16 18.24 41.46
CA GLY A 323 -14.04 17.12 41.78
C GLY A 323 -14.00 15.97 40.77
N GLY A 324 -13.24 16.10 39.70
CA GLY A 324 -13.10 15.03 38.67
C GLY A 324 -12.31 13.82 39.19
N GLU A 325 -12.47 12.71 38.46
CA GLU A 325 -11.81 11.43 38.76
C GLU A 325 -10.66 11.17 37.78
N ILE A 326 -9.54 10.66 38.30
CA ILE A 326 -8.39 10.19 37.54
C ILE A 326 -8.14 8.73 37.93
N THR A 327 -8.13 7.83 36.95
CA THR A 327 -7.89 6.39 37.18
C THR A 327 -6.72 5.93 36.33
N VAL A 328 -5.73 5.30 36.98
CA VAL A 328 -4.59 4.67 36.35
C VAL A 328 -4.72 3.16 36.45
N THR A 329 -4.66 2.49 35.32
CA THR A 329 -4.76 1.02 35.26
C THR A 329 -3.55 0.46 34.50
N LEU A 330 -2.88 -0.53 35.10
CA LEU A 330 -1.85 -1.30 34.41
C LEU A 330 -2.18 -2.79 34.53
N ALA A 331 -2.30 -3.48 33.40
CA ALA A 331 -2.61 -4.90 33.34
C ALA A 331 -1.89 -5.58 32.18
N ARG A 332 -1.69 -6.89 32.28
CA ARG A 332 -1.20 -7.72 31.18
C ARG A 332 -2.36 -8.18 30.31
N GLN A 333 -2.22 -8.00 29.00
CA GLN A 333 -3.18 -8.51 28.02
C GLN A 333 -2.44 -9.36 26.97
N GLY A 334 -2.43 -10.66 27.19
CA GLY A 334 -1.69 -11.58 26.34
C GLY A 334 -0.18 -11.33 26.34
N LYS A 335 0.38 -10.96 25.18
CA LYS A 335 1.81 -10.63 25.01
C LYS A 335 2.11 -9.12 25.17
N SER A 336 1.18 -8.34 25.66
CA SER A 336 1.35 -6.90 25.82
C SER A 336 0.96 -6.43 27.22
N LEU A 337 1.53 -5.30 27.63
CA LEU A 337 1.14 -4.55 28.81
C LEU A 337 0.26 -3.39 28.38
N LEU A 338 -0.86 -3.23 29.06
CA LEU A 338 -1.83 -2.18 28.80
C LEU A 338 -1.79 -1.19 29.97
N LEU A 339 -1.27 0.01 29.70
CA LEU A 339 -1.35 1.15 30.62
C LEU A 339 -2.48 2.06 30.15
N THR A 340 -3.43 2.33 31.03
CA THR A 340 -4.56 3.21 30.75
C THR A 340 -4.60 4.31 31.79
N VAL A 341 -4.67 5.57 31.32
CA VAL A 341 -4.92 6.75 32.16
C VAL A 341 -6.25 7.34 31.71
N ALA A 342 -7.24 7.30 32.58
CA ALA A 342 -8.56 7.85 32.34
C ALA A 342 -8.80 9.05 33.24
N ASN A 343 -9.36 10.13 32.74
CA ASN A 343 -9.74 11.28 33.52
C ASN A 343 -11.07 11.86 33.06
N THR A 344 -11.83 12.44 34.02
CA THR A 344 -13.03 13.21 33.69
C THR A 344 -12.64 14.40 32.82
N ALA A 345 -13.33 14.59 31.71
CA ALA A 345 -13.05 15.64 30.74
C ALA A 345 -14.33 16.25 30.18
N GLN A 346 -14.37 17.58 30.10
CA GLN A 346 -15.49 18.31 29.49
C GLN A 346 -15.22 18.47 28.00
N THR A 347 -16.15 18.09 27.16
CA THR A 347 -16.14 18.34 25.69
C THR A 347 -14.95 17.73 24.96
N LEU A 348 -15.07 16.47 24.57
CA LEU A 348 -14.10 15.76 23.74
C LEU A 348 -14.59 15.75 22.29
N SER A 349 -14.00 16.58 21.43
CA SER A 349 -14.29 16.54 20.01
C SER A 349 -13.51 15.42 19.33
N LYS A 350 -14.05 14.89 18.21
CA LYS A 350 -13.36 13.88 17.40
C LYS A 350 -12.02 14.41 16.88
N GLU A 351 -11.99 15.66 16.46
CA GLU A 351 -10.79 16.34 15.97
C GLU A 351 -9.69 16.42 17.05
N LEU A 352 -10.07 16.71 18.30
CA LEU A 352 -9.13 16.70 19.44
C LEU A 352 -8.51 15.31 19.62
N LEU A 353 -9.32 14.25 19.61
CA LEU A 353 -8.84 12.88 19.83
C LEU A 353 -7.91 12.39 18.70
N GLU A 354 -8.16 12.81 17.46
CA GLU A 354 -7.34 12.45 16.31
C GLU A 354 -5.98 13.16 16.30
N ASN A 355 -5.95 14.46 16.68
CA ASN A 355 -4.78 15.33 16.53
C ASN A 355 -4.01 15.60 17.83
N MET A 356 -4.52 15.19 19.01
CA MET A 356 -3.91 15.53 20.30
C MET A 356 -2.47 15.02 20.50
N PHE A 357 -2.03 14.04 19.72
CA PHE A 357 -0.66 13.53 19.70
C PHE A 357 0.26 14.24 18.70
N ASP A 358 -0.26 15.21 17.94
CA ASP A 358 0.54 15.97 16.99
C ASP A 358 1.25 17.13 17.71
N ARG A 359 2.42 17.52 17.18
CA ARG A 359 3.26 18.56 17.78
C ARG A 359 2.54 19.91 17.73
N PHE A 360 2.62 20.66 18.82
CA PHE A 360 2.01 21.99 18.97
C PHE A 360 0.48 22.01 18.86
N TYR A 361 -0.17 20.85 18.74
CA TYR A 361 -1.63 20.82 18.71
C TYR A 361 -2.22 21.09 20.11
N ARG A 362 -3.20 21.98 20.16
CA ARG A 362 -3.95 22.36 21.36
C ARG A 362 -5.41 22.56 20.99
N GLY A 363 -6.33 21.98 21.71
CA GLY A 363 -7.76 22.25 21.54
C GLY A 363 -8.10 23.72 21.87
N ASP A 364 -9.16 24.24 21.28
CA ASP A 364 -9.52 25.69 21.35
C ASP A 364 -9.63 26.25 22.77
N LYS A 365 -10.17 25.47 23.72
CA LYS A 365 -10.26 25.88 25.13
C LYS A 365 -8.91 25.89 25.83
N ALA A 366 -7.94 25.11 25.39
CA ALA A 366 -6.61 25.08 25.97
C ALA A 366 -5.71 26.23 25.48
N ARG A 367 -6.08 26.88 24.35
CA ARG A 367 -5.35 28.05 23.82
C ARG A 367 -5.47 29.27 24.70
N SER A 368 -6.58 29.42 25.39
CA SER A 368 -6.89 30.58 26.24
C SER A 368 -6.48 30.43 27.72
N SER A 369 -5.97 29.26 28.14
CA SER A 369 -5.57 29.05 29.54
C SER A 369 -4.08 29.29 29.74
N GLU A 370 -3.72 30.13 30.72
CA GLU A 370 -2.33 30.40 31.18
C GLU A 370 -1.62 29.12 31.67
N GLN A 371 -2.37 28.12 32.12
CA GLN A 371 -1.87 26.84 32.62
C GLN A 371 -1.58 25.81 31.52
N GLY A 372 -1.83 26.13 30.23
CA GLY A 372 -1.68 25.20 29.12
C GLY A 372 -0.22 25.05 28.69
N GLY A 373 0.27 23.81 28.60
CA GLY A 373 1.58 23.48 27.99
C GLY A 373 1.64 23.78 26.48
N TYR A 374 2.82 23.64 25.87
CA TYR A 374 3.09 23.96 24.45
C TYR A 374 2.53 22.95 23.44
N GLY A 375 1.80 21.91 23.85
CA GLY A 375 1.30 20.87 22.96
C GLY A 375 2.40 19.90 22.49
N ILE A 376 3.51 19.80 23.23
CA ILE A 376 4.62 18.89 22.92
C ILE A 376 4.56 17.62 23.76
N GLY A 377 4.06 17.66 24.98
CA GLY A 377 4.09 16.52 25.90
C GLY A 377 3.51 15.23 25.32
N LEU A 378 2.28 15.26 24.78
CA LEU A 378 1.68 14.06 24.18
C LEU A 378 2.41 13.58 22.93
N SER A 379 3.07 14.45 22.18
CA SER A 379 3.93 14.03 21.07
C SER A 379 5.21 13.33 21.55
N ILE A 380 5.76 13.74 22.70
CA ILE A 380 6.85 13.01 23.39
C ILE A 380 6.35 11.64 23.84
N ALA A 381 5.17 11.56 24.48
CA ALA A 381 4.58 10.29 24.88
C ALA A 381 4.44 9.32 23.69
N LYS A 382 3.95 9.81 22.55
CA LYS A 382 3.86 9.06 21.29
C LYS A 382 5.24 8.58 20.82
N ALA A 383 6.27 9.43 20.84
CA ALA A 383 7.62 9.07 20.43
C ALA A 383 8.24 8.00 21.35
N VAL A 384 8.07 8.12 22.68
CA VAL A 384 8.52 7.11 23.64
C VAL A 384 7.83 5.77 23.41
N VAL A 385 6.52 5.74 23.22
CA VAL A 385 5.77 4.51 22.96
C VAL A 385 6.23 3.86 21.65
N GLN A 386 6.46 4.65 20.59
CA GLN A 386 6.95 4.16 19.31
C GLN A 386 8.38 3.61 19.39
N SER A 387 9.28 4.23 20.15
CA SER A 387 10.64 3.72 20.38
C SER A 387 10.65 2.35 21.07
N HIS A 388 9.64 2.10 21.92
CA HIS A 388 9.40 0.81 22.60
C HIS A 388 8.50 -0.14 21.79
N LYS A 389 8.29 0.11 20.46
CA LYS A 389 7.46 -0.71 19.57
C LYS A 389 6.01 -0.86 20.01
N GLY A 390 5.54 0.08 20.83
CA GLY A 390 4.17 0.14 21.34
C GLY A 390 3.21 0.95 20.46
N LYS A 391 1.99 1.12 20.98
CA LYS A 391 0.94 1.97 20.39
C LYS A 391 0.31 2.80 21.48
N ILE A 392 0.02 4.07 21.18
CA ILE A 392 -0.75 4.98 22.05
C ILE A 392 -2.01 5.42 21.30
N SER A 393 -3.12 5.54 22.02
CA SER A 393 -4.40 6.00 21.47
C SER A 393 -5.19 6.72 22.56
N ALA A 394 -6.14 7.55 22.13
CA ALA A 394 -7.09 8.23 23.01
C ALA A 394 -8.52 7.96 22.53
N ALA A 395 -9.43 7.83 23.48
CA ALA A 395 -10.85 7.63 23.21
C ALA A 395 -11.70 8.37 24.26
N ALA A 396 -12.87 8.83 23.84
CA ALA A 396 -13.91 9.31 24.76
C ALA A 396 -14.78 8.14 25.22
N ARG A 397 -15.01 8.00 26.53
CA ARG A 397 -15.95 7.05 27.11
C ARG A 397 -16.85 7.79 28.09
N GLY A 398 -18.06 8.13 27.64
CA GLY A 398 -18.94 9.00 28.42
C GLY A 398 -18.32 10.39 28.63
N ASP A 399 -18.14 10.78 29.87
CA ASP A 399 -17.49 12.02 30.30
C ASP A 399 -15.99 11.87 30.59
N GLN A 400 -15.38 10.75 30.18
CA GLN A 400 -13.97 10.46 30.42
C GLN A 400 -13.15 10.47 29.13
N LEU A 401 -11.97 11.10 29.19
CA LEU A 401 -10.87 10.89 28.25
C LEU A 401 -10.07 9.67 28.71
N VAL A 402 -9.91 8.71 27.87
CA VAL A 402 -9.17 7.47 28.13
C VAL A 402 -7.97 7.40 27.21
N MET A 403 -6.77 7.61 27.75
CA MET A 403 -5.52 7.41 27.04
C MET A 403 -5.01 5.99 27.29
N THR A 404 -4.75 5.25 26.21
CA THR A 404 -4.34 3.84 26.25
C THR A 404 -2.98 3.67 25.60
N VAL A 405 -2.06 3.07 26.31
CA VAL A 405 -0.71 2.70 25.85
C VAL A 405 -0.58 1.18 25.88
N VAL A 406 -0.17 0.61 24.75
CA VAL A 406 0.08 -0.81 24.58
C VAL A 406 1.58 -0.98 24.34
N LEU A 407 2.27 -1.70 25.23
CA LEU A 407 3.69 -2.00 25.13
C LEU A 407 3.90 -3.53 25.07
N PRO A 408 4.89 -4.04 24.30
CA PRO A 408 5.22 -5.47 24.31
C PRO A 408 5.68 -5.87 25.70
N ALA A 409 5.12 -6.97 26.24
CA ALA A 409 5.65 -7.58 27.45
C ALA A 409 7.03 -8.17 27.18
N GLY A 410 7.94 -8.04 28.13
CA GLY A 410 9.27 -8.63 28.07
C GLY A 410 9.23 -10.14 28.21
#